data_4c517cc5a43bde2a794e43dc98399a13
#
_entry.id   4c517cc5a43bde2a794e43dc98399a13
#
_cell.length_a   1.000
_cell.length_b   1.000
_cell.length_c   1.000
_cell.angle_alpha   90.00
_cell.angle_beta   90.00
_cell.angle_gamma   90.00
#
_symmetry.space_group_name_H-M   'P 1'
#
loop_
_entity.id
_entity.type
_entity.pdbx_description
1 polymer ?
#
loop_
_entity_poly.entity_id
_entity_poly.type
_entity_poly.pdbx_seq_one_letter_code
_entity_poly.pdbx_strand_id
1 'polypeptide(L)'
;VVHHARGASNAIMRDGAMPEGNAELDRFVFMDDAKAREVIDLLVREDVHLVPAIIHEAPGYPRDWAEMQRYYEEEMTNPAFLAYYDPRFLGEVRNTRRNTARGALRERRMPGYQNMLRFYKMLVDAGGKPLVGGDTNGGKVPGSIIHEEMAIWQEAGIAPMTIIQATTSWTAEAMRVSDQIGTLEPGKLADVLIVDADPLADIRNMRQIDTVIQNGRVIDRNFHASYSVPFAGHDPDQRYTVNDQQWVRAVKREFGTGGQGANAPNPPDSPFPAIEAIAPTMITQNSPATTLTLTGFNFVAGTQVLYDGAPVPYRRVSGTELEVMLDENLLRRAGRFSIVLKNPEPMERFARWGGGESNTAYLIVRYPPAEED
;
A
#
# COMPACT_ATOMS: atom_id res chain seq x y z
N VAL A 1 -17.72 8.70 -10.25
CA VAL A 1 -16.54 9.00 -9.42
C VAL A 1 -15.32 9.10 -10.33
N VAL A 2 -14.52 10.15 -10.17
CA VAL A 2 -13.28 10.38 -10.89
C VAL A 2 -12.14 10.42 -9.86
N HIS A 3 -11.12 9.58 -10.06
CA HIS A 3 -9.94 9.54 -9.21
C HIS A 3 -8.86 10.48 -9.76
N HIS A 4 -8.26 11.28 -8.90
CA HIS A 4 -7.41 12.43 -9.21
C HIS A 4 -8.13 13.53 -10.04
N ALA A 5 -7.55 14.72 -10.08
CA ALA A 5 -8.15 15.85 -10.79
C ALA A 5 -7.56 16.06 -12.20
N ARG A 6 -6.92 15.06 -12.82
CA ARG A 6 -6.14 15.26 -14.06
C ARG A 6 -6.92 15.96 -15.17
N GLY A 7 -8.18 15.59 -15.39
CA GLY A 7 -9.05 16.27 -16.36
C GLY A 7 -9.36 17.71 -15.94
N ALA A 8 -9.78 17.90 -14.71
CA ALA A 8 -10.08 19.20 -14.13
C ALA A 8 -8.84 20.10 -14.09
N SER A 9 -7.69 19.58 -13.66
CA SER A 9 -6.44 20.36 -13.55
C SER A 9 -5.95 20.91 -14.89
N ASN A 10 -6.24 20.22 -16.02
CA ASN A 10 -5.96 20.75 -17.34
C ASN A 10 -6.94 21.88 -17.74
N ALA A 11 -8.23 21.71 -17.42
CA ALA A 11 -9.27 22.64 -17.82
C ALA A 11 -9.20 23.99 -17.08
N ILE A 12 -8.64 24.00 -15.86
CA ILE A 12 -8.55 25.22 -15.03
C ILE A 12 -7.31 26.08 -15.29
N MET A 13 -6.38 25.63 -16.14
CA MET A 13 -5.18 26.42 -16.44
C MET A 13 -5.48 27.66 -17.28
N ARG A 14 -4.71 28.74 -17.04
CA ARG A 14 -4.68 29.93 -17.89
C ARG A 14 -4.32 29.55 -19.31
N ASP A 15 -4.88 30.27 -20.28
CA ASP A 15 -4.54 30.04 -21.69
C ASP A 15 -3.05 30.30 -21.96
N GLY A 16 -2.45 29.43 -22.75
CA GLY A 16 -1.03 29.48 -23.07
C GLY A 16 -0.10 29.01 -21.91
N ALA A 17 -0.60 28.58 -20.78
CA ALA A 17 0.23 28.07 -19.71
C ALA A 17 0.93 26.78 -20.14
N MET A 18 2.22 26.66 -19.84
CA MET A 18 3.04 25.48 -20.10
C MET A 18 3.65 25.00 -18.78
N PRO A 19 3.07 23.97 -18.14
CA PRO A 19 3.63 23.39 -16.93
C PRO A 19 5.02 22.78 -17.21
N GLU A 20 5.96 22.98 -16.28
CA GLU A 20 7.32 22.42 -16.42
C GLU A 20 7.38 20.91 -16.13
N GLY A 21 6.28 20.27 -15.75
CA GLY A 21 6.19 18.86 -15.42
C GLY A 21 4.79 18.29 -15.63
N ASN A 22 4.65 17.00 -15.31
CA ASN A 22 3.40 16.25 -15.53
C ASN A 22 2.57 16.03 -14.25
N ALA A 23 3.04 16.49 -13.07
CA ALA A 23 2.28 16.37 -11.83
C ALA A 23 1.08 17.33 -11.85
N GLU A 24 0.04 16.99 -11.11
CA GLU A 24 -1.12 17.88 -10.96
C GLU A 24 -0.73 19.22 -10.36
N LEU A 25 0.16 19.22 -9.36
CA LEU A 25 0.67 20.46 -8.78
C LEU A 25 1.28 21.42 -9.79
N ASP A 26 1.98 20.91 -10.83
CA ASP A 26 2.56 21.74 -11.88
C ASP A 26 1.47 22.48 -12.67
N ARG A 27 0.30 21.88 -12.86
CA ARG A 27 -0.87 22.47 -13.52
C ARG A 27 -1.59 23.48 -12.61
N PHE A 28 -1.79 23.11 -11.37
CA PHE A 28 -2.43 24.00 -10.38
C PHE A 28 -1.64 25.30 -10.13
N VAL A 29 -0.32 25.33 -10.38
CA VAL A 29 0.45 26.60 -10.38
C VAL A 29 -0.19 27.64 -11.31
N PHE A 30 -0.79 27.20 -12.40
CA PHE A 30 -1.38 28.07 -13.42
C PHE A 30 -2.90 28.17 -13.33
N MET A 31 -3.50 27.83 -12.21
CA MET A 31 -4.96 27.91 -12.03
C MET A 31 -5.49 29.30 -12.33
N ASP A 32 -6.53 29.35 -13.15
CA ASP A 32 -7.36 30.51 -13.40
C ASP A 32 -8.68 30.39 -12.64
N ASP A 33 -9.04 31.40 -11.87
CA ASP A 33 -10.19 31.34 -10.98
C ASP A 33 -11.53 31.32 -11.73
N ALA A 34 -11.63 31.95 -12.90
CA ALA A 34 -12.86 31.91 -13.69
C ALA A 34 -13.08 30.51 -14.27
N LYS A 35 -12.04 29.93 -14.88
CA LYS A 35 -12.08 28.56 -15.38
C LYS A 35 -12.30 27.53 -14.27
N ALA A 36 -11.71 27.75 -13.08
CA ALA A 36 -11.95 26.89 -11.94
C ALA A 36 -13.43 26.88 -11.53
N ARG A 37 -14.11 28.04 -11.51
CA ARG A 37 -15.55 28.14 -11.25
C ARG A 37 -16.37 27.44 -12.31
N GLU A 38 -16.06 27.62 -13.60
CA GLU A 38 -16.76 26.94 -14.70
C GLU A 38 -16.68 25.41 -14.58
N VAL A 39 -15.48 24.89 -14.23
CA VAL A 39 -15.28 23.45 -14.02
C VAL A 39 -16.04 22.99 -12.78
N ILE A 40 -16.02 23.76 -11.68
CA ILE A 40 -16.76 23.45 -10.45
C ILE A 40 -18.27 23.43 -10.72
N ASP A 41 -18.81 24.42 -11.42
CA ASP A 41 -20.24 24.46 -11.81
C ASP A 41 -20.63 23.24 -12.64
N LEU A 42 -19.75 22.79 -13.55
CA LEU A 42 -19.96 21.56 -14.31
C LEU A 42 -19.98 20.33 -13.40
N LEU A 43 -18.99 20.17 -12.52
CA LEU A 43 -18.90 19.03 -11.60
C LEU A 43 -20.11 18.93 -10.67
N VAL A 44 -20.57 20.07 -10.15
CA VAL A 44 -21.76 20.14 -9.28
C VAL A 44 -23.03 19.79 -10.05
N ARG A 45 -23.22 20.39 -11.23
CA ARG A 45 -24.41 20.18 -12.07
C ARG A 45 -24.55 18.74 -12.54
N GLU A 46 -23.44 18.09 -12.88
CA GLU A 46 -23.41 16.70 -13.39
C GLU A 46 -23.21 15.66 -12.26
N ASP A 47 -23.26 16.09 -11.00
CA ASP A 47 -23.06 15.23 -9.80
C ASP A 47 -21.79 14.37 -9.89
N VAL A 48 -20.68 14.98 -10.27
CA VAL A 48 -19.39 14.28 -10.42
C VAL A 48 -18.60 14.36 -9.14
N HIS A 49 -18.39 13.20 -8.52
CA HIS A 49 -17.53 13.07 -7.34
C HIS A 49 -16.06 12.93 -7.74
N LEU A 50 -15.20 13.80 -7.21
CA LEU A 50 -13.76 13.71 -7.33
C LEU A 50 -13.17 13.03 -6.09
N VAL A 51 -12.16 12.18 -6.27
CA VAL A 51 -11.30 11.67 -5.20
C VAL A 51 -9.93 12.33 -5.37
N PRO A 52 -9.64 13.42 -4.62
CA PRO A 52 -8.46 14.24 -4.89
C PRO A 52 -7.14 13.52 -4.63
N ALA A 53 -7.06 12.75 -3.54
CA ALA A 53 -5.83 12.14 -3.06
C ALA A 53 -4.66 13.18 -3.03
N ILE A 54 -4.91 14.34 -2.39
CA ILE A 54 -3.96 15.46 -2.36
C ILE A 54 -2.63 15.02 -1.73
N ILE A 55 -2.68 14.18 -0.71
CA ILE A 55 -1.47 13.63 -0.09
C ILE A 55 -0.63 12.79 -1.06
N HIS A 56 -1.24 12.21 -2.09
CA HIS A 56 -0.50 11.52 -3.16
C HIS A 56 0.29 12.50 -4.01
N GLU A 57 -0.33 13.58 -4.42
CA GLU A 57 0.28 14.58 -5.30
C GLU A 57 1.26 15.51 -4.55
N ALA A 58 1.01 15.74 -3.26
CA ALA A 58 1.71 16.72 -2.44
C ALA A 58 2.27 16.16 -1.11
N PRO A 59 2.95 15.00 -1.10
CA PRO A 59 3.60 14.55 0.12
C PRO A 59 4.69 15.56 0.52
N GLY A 60 4.69 15.98 1.78
CA GLY A 60 5.64 16.97 2.29
C GLY A 60 5.25 18.43 2.13
N TYR A 61 4.09 18.73 1.54
CA TYR A 61 3.58 20.11 1.38
C TYR A 61 2.68 20.59 2.53
N PRO A 62 1.90 19.75 3.23
CA PRO A 62 1.05 20.18 4.32
C PRO A 62 1.79 21.03 5.36
N ARG A 63 1.09 21.98 5.96
CA ARG A 63 1.63 22.89 6.99
C ARG A 63 2.20 22.11 8.16
N ASP A 64 1.46 21.10 8.64
CA ASP A 64 1.82 20.31 9.80
C ASP A 64 2.62 19.05 9.43
N TRP A 65 3.34 19.09 8.31
CA TRP A 65 4.10 17.96 7.81
C TRP A 65 5.06 17.34 8.83
N ALA A 66 5.71 18.16 9.65
CA ALA A 66 6.64 17.67 10.67
C ALA A 66 5.94 16.84 11.76
N GLU A 67 4.70 17.20 12.12
CA GLU A 67 3.86 16.43 13.04
C GLU A 67 3.36 15.14 12.40
N MET A 68 2.88 15.22 11.17
CA MET A 68 2.51 14.03 10.39
C MET A 68 3.66 13.04 10.27
N GLN A 69 4.90 13.52 10.08
CA GLN A 69 6.09 12.68 10.03
C GLN A 69 6.38 12.00 11.36
N ARG A 70 6.29 12.71 12.48
CA ARG A 70 6.50 12.11 13.80
C ARG A 70 5.49 11.00 14.08
N TYR A 71 4.22 11.27 13.85
CA TYR A 71 3.17 10.27 14.03
C TYR A 71 3.41 9.04 13.15
N TYR A 72 3.80 9.25 11.92
CA TYR A 72 4.10 8.19 10.97
C TYR A 72 5.31 7.34 11.37
N GLU A 73 6.35 7.99 11.92
CA GLU A 73 7.53 7.29 12.44
C GLU A 73 7.21 6.49 13.70
N GLU A 74 6.34 6.99 14.56
CA GLU A 74 5.82 6.28 15.73
C GLU A 74 5.03 5.03 15.33
N GLU A 75 4.10 5.14 14.38
CA GLU A 75 3.38 3.99 13.85
C GLU A 75 4.32 2.95 13.21
N MET A 76 5.28 3.40 12.41
CA MET A 76 6.23 2.51 11.74
C MET A 76 7.24 1.86 12.69
N THR A 77 7.32 2.27 13.94
CA THR A 77 8.11 1.60 14.97
C THR A 77 7.28 0.67 15.84
N ASN A 78 5.96 0.69 15.70
CA ASN A 78 5.08 -0.22 16.43
C ASN A 78 5.34 -1.67 16.01
N PRO A 79 5.69 -2.58 16.95
CA PRO A 79 5.98 -3.98 16.62
C PRO A 79 4.83 -4.69 15.89
N ALA A 80 3.58 -4.37 16.24
CA ALA A 80 2.41 -4.92 15.56
C ALA A 80 2.36 -4.51 14.09
N PHE A 81 2.70 -3.26 13.80
CA PHE A 81 2.77 -2.74 12.44
C PHE A 81 3.93 -3.35 11.64
N LEU A 82 5.11 -3.44 12.27
CA LEU A 82 6.30 -4.05 11.67
C LEU A 82 6.10 -5.53 11.30
N ALA A 83 5.20 -6.23 11.98
CA ALA A 83 4.87 -7.61 11.66
C ALA A 83 4.11 -7.76 10.32
N TYR A 84 3.43 -6.70 9.84
CA TYR A 84 2.67 -6.73 8.58
C TYR A 84 3.45 -6.20 7.38
N TYR A 85 4.50 -5.40 7.59
CA TYR A 85 5.19 -4.68 6.52
C TYR A 85 6.65 -5.07 6.40
N ASP A 86 7.10 -5.27 5.16
CA ASP A 86 8.51 -5.48 4.84
C ASP A 86 9.33 -4.26 5.29
N PRO A 87 10.44 -4.44 6.01
CA PRO A 87 11.36 -3.35 6.37
C PRO A 87 11.86 -2.55 5.16
N ARG A 88 12.00 -3.16 3.97
CA ARG A 88 12.36 -2.47 2.73
C ARG A 88 11.26 -1.49 2.32
N PHE A 89 10.01 -1.93 2.34
CA PHE A 89 8.86 -1.08 2.07
C PHE A 89 8.83 0.13 3.02
N LEU A 90 9.03 -0.10 4.31
CA LEU A 90 9.11 0.99 5.29
C LEU A 90 10.29 1.93 5.04
N GLY A 91 11.41 1.41 4.58
CA GLY A 91 12.57 2.20 4.14
C GLY A 91 12.25 3.08 2.93
N GLU A 92 11.56 2.55 1.93
CA GLU A 92 11.12 3.29 0.75
C GLU A 92 10.12 4.39 1.12
N VAL A 93 9.15 4.09 1.99
CA VAL A 93 8.20 5.08 2.53
C VAL A 93 8.94 6.25 3.17
N ARG A 94 9.88 5.97 4.09
CA ARG A 94 10.68 6.99 4.77
C ARG A 94 11.49 7.84 3.80
N ASN A 95 12.15 7.22 2.83
CA ASN A 95 12.96 7.90 1.84
C ASN A 95 12.13 8.79 0.92
N THR A 96 11.01 8.28 0.41
CA THR A 96 10.10 9.03 -0.43
C THR A 96 9.59 10.26 0.31
N ARG A 97 9.12 10.10 1.54
CA ARG A 97 8.60 11.21 2.36
C ARG A 97 9.67 12.25 2.66
N ARG A 98 10.90 11.85 2.98
CA ARG A 98 12.01 12.78 3.24
C ARG A 98 12.42 13.57 2.00
N ASN A 99 12.43 12.94 0.84
CA ASN A 99 12.88 13.56 -0.41
C ASN A 99 11.84 14.54 -0.99
N THR A 100 10.55 14.26 -0.83
CA THR A 100 9.48 15.12 -1.36
C THR A 100 9.28 16.41 -0.55
N ALA A 101 9.71 16.43 0.71
CA ALA A 101 9.55 17.58 1.60
C ALA A 101 10.59 18.70 1.39
N ARG A 102 11.54 18.58 0.48
CA ARG A 102 12.70 19.48 0.40
C ARG A 102 13.02 19.93 -1.03
N GLY A 103 13.69 21.07 -1.13
CA GLY A 103 14.37 21.56 -2.32
C GLY A 103 13.54 22.43 -3.25
N ALA A 104 14.18 22.88 -4.34
CA ALA A 104 13.64 23.83 -5.31
C ALA A 104 12.32 23.36 -5.96
N LEU A 105 12.15 22.04 -6.13
CA LEU A 105 10.91 21.48 -6.66
C LEU A 105 9.70 21.76 -5.76
N ARG A 106 9.88 21.63 -4.44
CA ARG A 106 8.84 21.95 -3.47
C ARG A 106 8.47 23.43 -3.53
N GLU A 107 9.46 24.30 -3.55
CA GLU A 107 9.25 25.74 -3.61
C GLU A 107 8.49 26.14 -4.89
N ARG A 108 8.88 25.59 -6.03
CA ARG A 108 8.22 25.84 -7.31
C ARG A 108 6.76 25.38 -7.32
N ARG A 109 6.44 24.25 -6.70
CA ARG A 109 5.10 23.66 -6.68
C ARG A 109 4.21 24.15 -5.54
N MET A 110 4.75 24.88 -4.57
CA MET A 110 3.98 25.36 -3.42
C MET A 110 2.76 26.20 -3.84
N PRO A 111 2.85 27.13 -4.82
CA PRO A 111 1.66 27.82 -5.31
C PRO A 111 0.60 26.87 -5.90
N GLY A 112 1.03 25.79 -6.55
CA GLY A 112 0.14 24.75 -7.04
C GLY A 112 -0.58 24.00 -5.93
N TYR A 113 0.13 23.66 -4.86
CA TYR A 113 -0.48 23.07 -3.67
C TYR A 113 -1.53 23.99 -3.06
N GLN A 114 -1.21 25.27 -2.86
CA GLN A 114 -2.15 26.25 -2.32
C GLN A 114 -3.39 26.44 -3.21
N ASN A 115 -3.20 26.47 -4.52
CA ASN A 115 -4.30 26.54 -5.49
C ASN A 115 -5.15 25.27 -5.49
N MET A 116 -4.54 24.08 -5.32
CA MET A 116 -5.25 22.82 -5.20
C MET A 116 -6.14 22.81 -3.95
N LEU A 117 -5.62 23.21 -2.79
CA LEU A 117 -6.42 23.39 -1.57
C LEU A 117 -7.60 24.33 -1.80
N ARG A 118 -7.34 25.48 -2.42
CA ARG A 118 -8.37 26.48 -2.73
C ARG A 118 -9.43 25.94 -3.69
N PHE A 119 -9.05 25.19 -4.73
CA PHE A 119 -9.97 24.58 -5.67
C PHE A 119 -10.96 23.62 -4.97
N TYR A 120 -10.45 22.73 -4.11
CA TYR A 120 -11.31 21.79 -3.40
C TYR A 120 -12.19 22.48 -2.35
N LYS A 121 -11.69 23.54 -1.69
CA LYS A 121 -12.52 24.36 -0.83
C LYS A 121 -13.65 25.04 -1.62
N MET A 122 -13.35 25.61 -2.78
CA MET A 122 -14.35 26.22 -3.66
C MET A 122 -15.37 25.19 -4.15
N LEU A 123 -14.95 23.97 -4.48
CA LEU A 123 -15.85 22.88 -4.91
C LEU A 123 -16.84 22.53 -3.80
N VAL A 124 -16.35 22.38 -2.54
CA VAL A 124 -17.20 22.09 -1.38
C VAL A 124 -18.18 23.25 -1.12
N ASP A 125 -17.70 24.50 -1.18
CA ASP A 125 -18.52 25.69 -0.95
C ASP A 125 -19.62 25.88 -2.02
N ALA A 126 -19.37 25.39 -3.23
CA ALA A 126 -20.36 25.37 -4.31
C ALA A 126 -21.36 24.19 -4.21
N GLY A 127 -21.27 23.36 -3.18
CA GLY A 127 -22.15 22.18 -2.98
C GLY A 127 -21.66 20.90 -3.62
N GLY A 128 -20.46 20.88 -4.18
CA GLY A 128 -19.84 19.65 -4.68
C GLY A 128 -19.46 18.71 -3.54
N LYS A 129 -19.45 17.42 -3.84
CA LYS A 129 -19.18 16.34 -2.88
C LYS A 129 -17.92 15.57 -3.27
N PRO A 130 -16.69 16.14 -3.15
CA PRO A 130 -15.50 15.34 -3.31
C PRO A 130 -15.38 14.32 -2.19
N LEU A 131 -14.69 13.19 -2.46
CA LEU A 131 -14.54 12.07 -1.54
C LEU A 131 -13.11 12.00 -1.03
N VAL A 132 -12.92 11.66 0.24
CA VAL A 132 -11.58 11.47 0.79
C VAL A 132 -10.99 10.15 0.31
N GLY A 133 -9.77 10.20 -0.22
CA GLY A 133 -9.03 9.02 -0.67
C GLY A 133 -7.52 9.26 -0.65
N GLY A 134 -6.74 8.24 -0.33
CA GLY A 134 -5.29 8.40 -0.09
C GLY A 134 -4.37 7.89 -1.19
N ASP A 135 -4.83 7.02 -2.08
CA ASP A 135 -4.02 6.33 -3.10
C ASP A 135 -2.72 5.75 -2.53
N THR A 136 -2.80 4.58 -1.95
CA THR A 136 -1.74 3.96 -1.14
C THR A 136 -0.62 3.28 -1.93
N ASN A 137 -0.31 3.71 -3.13
CA ASN A 137 0.86 3.26 -3.85
C ASN A 137 2.12 4.09 -3.50
N GLY A 138 3.30 3.61 -3.87
CA GLY A 138 4.51 4.42 -3.91
C GLY A 138 4.95 5.00 -2.56
N GLY A 139 4.98 4.21 -1.51
CA GLY A 139 5.60 4.62 -0.26
C GLY A 139 4.65 5.27 0.74
N LYS A 140 3.39 4.87 0.74
CA LYS A 140 2.37 5.30 1.69
C LYS A 140 1.80 4.11 2.46
N VAL A 141 1.51 4.29 3.74
CA VAL A 141 0.98 3.23 4.59
C VAL A 141 -0.54 3.16 4.44
N PRO A 142 -1.10 2.00 4.03
CA PRO A 142 -2.54 1.79 4.00
C PRO A 142 -3.20 2.09 5.35
N GLY A 143 -4.38 2.70 5.31
CA GLY A 143 -5.12 3.11 6.50
C GLY A 143 -4.66 4.48 7.03
N SER A 144 -3.40 4.64 7.39
CA SER A 144 -2.86 5.87 7.94
C SER A 144 -2.99 7.09 7.01
N ILE A 145 -2.83 6.86 5.71
CA ILE A 145 -2.88 7.89 4.68
C ILE A 145 -4.21 8.65 4.62
N ILE A 146 -5.31 8.01 4.99
CA ILE A 146 -6.65 8.66 5.02
C ILE A 146 -6.69 9.78 6.06
N HIS A 147 -6.09 9.57 7.22
CA HIS A 147 -6.03 10.59 8.27
C HIS A 147 -5.17 11.78 7.85
N GLU A 148 -4.14 11.56 7.05
CA GLU A 148 -3.33 12.64 6.50
C GLU A 148 -4.11 13.45 5.46
N GLU A 149 -4.83 12.78 4.57
CA GLU A 149 -5.71 13.44 3.60
C GLU A 149 -6.79 14.28 4.30
N MET A 150 -7.42 13.75 5.36
CA MET A 150 -8.39 14.49 6.17
C MET A 150 -7.78 15.77 6.78
N ALA A 151 -6.55 15.69 7.31
CA ALA A 151 -5.86 16.84 7.88
C ALA A 151 -5.55 17.92 6.82
N ILE A 152 -5.20 17.50 5.59
CA ILE A 152 -5.01 18.42 4.46
C ILE A 152 -6.32 19.16 4.11
N TRP A 153 -7.44 18.45 4.15
CA TRP A 153 -8.73 19.09 3.91
C TRP A 153 -9.08 20.14 4.97
N GLN A 154 -8.76 19.88 6.24
CA GLN A 154 -8.90 20.88 7.29
C GLN A 154 -7.95 22.06 7.06
N GLU A 155 -6.71 21.84 6.61
CA GLU A 155 -5.79 22.90 6.20
C GLU A 155 -6.36 23.76 5.07
N ALA A 156 -7.10 23.16 4.13
CA ALA A 156 -7.82 23.85 3.08
C ALA A 156 -8.99 24.73 3.61
N GLY A 157 -9.33 24.64 4.89
CA GLY A 157 -10.44 25.36 5.51
C GLY A 157 -11.79 24.65 5.35
N ILE A 158 -11.81 23.35 5.03
CA ILE A 158 -13.03 22.54 5.02
C ILE A 158 -13.36 22.15 6.47
N ALA A 159 -14.64 22.33 6.87
CA ALA A 159 -15.06 22.05 8.23
C ALA A 159 -14.94 20.55 8.57
N PRO A 160 -14.53 20.16 9.80
CA PRO A 160 -14.36 18.77 10.19
C PRO A 160 -15.59 17.90 9.95
N MET A 161 -16.80 18.39 10.23
CA MET A 161 -18.03 17.63 9.96
C MET A 161 -18.18 17.31 8.45
N THR A 162 -17.84 18.26 7.58
CA THR A 162 -17.89 18.06 6.13
C THR A 162 -16.86 16.99 5.69
N ILE A 163 -15.67 16.99 6.32
CA ILE A 163 -14.65 15.97 6.07
C ILE A 163 -15.14 14.58 6.50
N ILE A 164 -15.80 14.49 7.67
CA ILE A 164 -16.42 13.24 8.14
C ILE A 164 -17.51 12.78 7.15
N GLN A 165 -18.36 13.68 6.68
CA GLN A 165 -19.36 13.35 5.67
C GLN A 165 -18.74 12.83 4.37
N ALA A 166 -17.64 13.43 3.92
CA ALA A 166 -16.90 13.02 2.73
C ALA A 166 -16.28 11.63 2.85
N THR A 167 -15.93 11.20 4.07
CA THR A 167 -15.40 9.86 4.36
C THR A 167 -16.49 8.83 4.66
N THR A 168 -17.72 9.23 4.87
CA THR A 168 -18.83 8.36 5.28
C THR A 168 -20.03 8.48 4.33
N SER A 169 -20.94 9.41 4.59
CA SER A 169 -22.23 9.50 3.86
C SER A 169 -22.08 9.82 2.38
N TRP A 170 -21.19 10.75 1.98
CA TRP A 170 -20.98 11.05 0.55
C TRP A 170 -20.33 9.88 -0.19
N THR A 171 -19.41 9.17 0.49
CA THR A 171 -18.82 7.95 -0.08
C THR A 171 -19.86 6.86 -0.26
N ALA A 172 -20.74 6.64 0.73
CA ALA A 172 -21.82 5.67 0.62
C ALA A 172 -22.81 6.04 -0.51
N GLU A 173 -23.14 7.33 -0.66
CA GLU A 173 -23.96 7.87 -1.75
C GLU A 173 -23.33 7.60 -3.12
N ALA A 174 -22.04 7.95 -3.29
CA ALA A 174 -21.30 7.74 -4.53
C ALA A 174 -21.15 6.26 -4.90
N MET A 175 -21.08 5.37 -3.91
CA MET A 175 -21.07 3.92 -4.08
C MET A 175 -22.46 3.29 -4.22
N ARG A 176 -23.53 4.07 -4.07
CA ARG A 176 -24.94 3.65 -4.13
C ARG A 176 -25.30 2.60 -3.07
N VAL A 177 -24.79 2.77 -1.86
CA VAL A 177 -25.04 1.92 -0.69
C VAL A 177 -25.48 2.73 0.54
N SER A 178 -25.95 3.95 0.32
CA SER A 178 -26.40 4.87 1.37
C SER A 178 -27.64 4.40 2.14
N ASP A 179 -28.35 3.42 1.62
CA ASP A 179 -29.42 2.71 2.32
C ASP A 179 -28.90 1.74 3.39
N GLN A 180 -27.64 1.34 3.32
CA GLN A 180 -27.03 0.34 4.18
C GLN A 180 -25.99 0.91 5.15
N ILE A 181 -25.19 1.89 4.73
CA ILE A 181 -24.07 2.44 5.49
C ILE A 181 -23.96 3.97 5.32
N GLY A 182 -23.00 4.58 6.00
CA GLY A 182 -22.60 5.97 5.84
C GLY A 182 -23.20 6.93 6.86
N THR A 183 -24.27 6.53 7.56
CA THR A 183 -24.89 7.31 8.64
C THR A 183 -25.31 6.39 9.78
N LEU A 184 -25.46 6.94 10.98
CA LEU A 184 -25.95 6.24 12.17
C LEU A 184 -27.49 6.37 12.24
N GLU A 185 -28.19 5.46 11.59
CA GLU A 185 -29.67 5.45 11.51
C GLU A 185 -30.23 4.04 11.77
N PRO A 186 -31.41 3.93 12.39
CA PRO A 186 -32.06 2.64 12.55
C PRO A 186 -32.28 1.94 11.20
N GLY A 187 -31.94 0.66 11.14
CA GLY A 187 -32.10 -0.17 9.93
C GLY A 187 -30.84 -0.26 9.06
N LYS A 188 -29.81 0.55 9.31
CA LYS A 188 -28.51 0.43 8.65
C LYS A 188 -27.58 -0.53 9.41
N LEU A 189 -26.53 -0.96 8.71
CA LEU A 189 -25.45 -1.74 9.34
C LEU A 189 -24.80 -0.92 10.45
N ALA A 190 -24.58 -1.55 11.58
CA ALA A 190 -23.95 -0.92 12.74
C ALA A 190 -22.42 -0.89 12.54
N ASP A 191 -21.94 -0.05 11.61
CA ASP A 191 -20.55 0.29 11.40
C ASP A 191 -20.26 1.60 12.13
N VAL A 192 -19.56 1.52 13.28
CA VAL A 192 -19.37 2.66 14.20
C VAL A 192 -17.90 2.76 14.57
N LEU A 193 -17.38 3.97 14.50
CA LEU A 193 -16.06 4.32 15.00
C LEU A 193 -16.22 5.20 16.25
N ILE A 194 -15.66 4.76 17.38
CA ILE A 194 -15.57 5.54 18.62
C ILE A 194 -14.16 6.09 18.74
N VAL A 195 -14.04 7.38 19.02
CA VAL A 195 -12.75 8.06 19.16
C VAL A 195 -12.67 8.75 20.53
N ASP A 196 -11.45 8.83 21.09
CA ASP A 196 -11.20 9.35 22.44
C ASP A 196 -11.22 10.88 22.54
N ALA A 197 -11.19 11.59 21.41
CA ALA A 197 -11.19 13.04 21.38
C ALA A 197 -12.16 13.57 20.33
N ASP A 198 -12.59 14.83 20.50
CA ASP A 198 -13.56 15.48 19.62
C ASP A 198 -12.99 15.76 18.21
N PRO A 199 -13.46 15.04 17.17
CA PRO A 199 -13.00 15.25 15.81
C PRO A 199 -13.55 16.54 15.18
N LEU A 200 -14.57 17.15 15.77
CA LEU A 200 -15.10 18.43 15.30
C LEU A 200 -14.23 19.62 15.74
N ALA A 201 -13.50 19.48 16.85
CA ALA A 201 -12.51 20.44 17.27
C ALA A 201 -11.24 20.38 16.39
N ASP A 202 -10.81 19.16 16.03
CA ASP A 202 -9.68 18.90 15.16
C ASP A 202 -9.86 17.54 14.49
N ILE A 203 -9.89 17.50 13.16
CA ILE A 203 -10.09 16.25 12.42
C ILE A 203 -8.99 15.22 12.68
N ARG A 204 -7.80 15.64 13.12
CA ARG A 204 -6.69 14.76 13.50
C ARG A 204 -7.05 13.84 14.68
N ASN A 205 -8.05 14.22 15.49
CA ASN A 205 -8.57 13.41 16.58
C ASN A 205 -9.22 12.11 16.09
N MET A 206 -9.58 12.00 14.80
CA MET A 206 -10.01 10.74 14.20
C MET A 206 -8.95 9.62 14.26
N ARG A 207 -7.70 9.94 14.58
CA ARG A 207 -6.64 8.93 14.82
C ARG A 207 -6.72 8.29 16.21
N GLN A 208 -7.36 8.95 17.17
CA GLN A 208 -7.50 8.48 18.53
C GLN A 208 -8.67 7.49 18.63
N ILE A 209 -8.52 6.36 17.91
CA ILE A 209 -9.55 5.35 17.82
C ILE A 209 -9.57 4.53 19.10
N ASP A 210 -10.68 4.55 19.82
CA ASP A 210 -10.95 3.65 20.95
C ASP A 210 -11.53 2.32 20.45
N THR A 211 -12.69 2.36 19.80
CA THR A 211 -13.41 1.15 19.40
C THR A 211 -13.83 1.22 17.93
N VAL A 212 -13.68 0.10 17.24
CA VAL A 212 -14.23 -0.13 15.89
C VAL A 212 -15.32 -1.19 16.00
N ILE A 213 -16.51 -0.85 15.55
CA ILE A 213 -17.64 -1.77 15.43
C ILE A 213 -17.95 -1.95 13.95
N GLN A 214 -18.01 -3.17 13.49
CA GLN A 214 -18.37 -3.52 12.13
C GLN A 214 -19.53 -4.52 12.12
N ASN A 215 -20.61 -4.15 11.45
CA ASN A 215 -21.83 -4.96 11.39
C ASN A 215 -22.30 -5.40 12.81
N GLY A 216 -22.26 -4.47 13.77
CA GLY A 216 -22.68 -4.69 15.16
C GLY A 216 -21.70 -5.51 16.02
N ARG A 217 -20.52 -5.84 15.51
CA ARG A 217 -19.50 -6.59 16.26
C ARG A 217 -18.32 -5.69 16.55
N VAL A 218 -17.86 -5.68 17.81
CA VAL A 218 -16.62 -5.02 18.18
C VAL A 218 -15.46 -5.76 17.53
N ILE A 219 -14.64 -5.03 16.79
CA ILE A 219 -13.44 -5.55 16.14
C ILE A 219 -12.30 -5.51 17.15
N ASP A 220 -11.67 -6.65 17.35
CA ASP A 220 -10.43 -6.69 18.09
C ASP A 220 -9.31 -6.01 17.29
N ARG A 221 -8.75 -4.96 17.86
CA ARG A 221 -7.68 -4.14 17.25
C ARG A 221 -6.29 -4.58 17.65
N ASN A 222 -6.19 -5.59 18.51
CA ASN A 222 -4.89 -6.15 18.85
C ASN A 222 -4.29 -6.88 17.64
N PHE A 223 -2.98 -6.98 17.63
CA PHE A 223 -2.30 -7.76 16.62
C PHE A 223 -2.67 -9.24 16.74
N HIS A 224 -3.23 -9.78 15.66
CA HIS A 224 -3.48 -11.21 15.53
C HIS A 224 -2.56 -11.79 14.46
N ALA A 225 -1.69 -12.68 14.88
CA ALA A 225 -0.80 -13.41 13.99
C ALA A 225 -1.55 -14.33 12.99
N SER A 226 -2.81 -14.61 13.28
CA SER A 226 -3.73 -15.39 12.41
C SER A 226 -4.64 -14.52 11.55
N TYR A 227 -4.41 -13.21 11.48
CA TYR A 227 -5.22 -12.35 10.63
C TYR A 227 -5.12 -12.76 9.17
N SER A 228 -6.25 -13.13 8.58
CA SER A 228 -6.39 -13.35 7.14
C SER A 228 -7.24 -12.24 6.55
N VAL A 229 -6.81 -11.68 5.43
CA VAL A 229 -7.62 -10.66 4.74
C VAL A 229 -8.90 -11.30 4.21
N PRO A 230 -10.10 -10.80 4.58
CA PRO A 230 -11.35 -11.47 4.30
C PRO A 230 -11.87 -11.28 2.86
N PHE A 231 -11.00 -11.28 1.86
CA PHE A 231 -11.43 -11.24 0.47
C PHE A 231 -11.71 -12.65 -0.03
N ALA A 232 -12.98 -13.00 -0.07
CA ALA A 232 -13.44 -14.28 -0.61
C ALA A 232 -12.95 -14.51 -2.05
N GLY A 233 -12.37 -15.67 -2.31
CA GLY A 233 -11.98 -16.14 -3.64
C GLY A 233 -10.52 -15.95 -4.05
N HIS A 234 -9.69 -15.38 -3.20
CA HIS A 234 -8.23 -15.39 -3.36
C HIS A 234 -7.62 -16.13 -2.18
N ASP A 235 -6.66 -17.01 -2.48
CA ASP A 235 -5.78 -17.50 -1.43
C ASP A 235 -4.96 -16.27 -0.94
N PRO A 236 -5.32 -15.67 0.22
CA PRO A 236 -4.67 -14.45 0.68
C PRO A 236 -3.19 -14.70 0.94
N ASP A 237 -2.82 -15.92 1.27
CA ASP A 237 -1.49 -16.30 1.66
C ASP A 237 -0.53 -16.25 0.46
N GLN A 238 -0.96 -16.70 -0.71
CA GLN A 238 -0.11 -16.64 -1.91
C GLN A 238 0.16 -15.20 -2.38
N ARG A 239 -0.80 -14.31 -2.25
CA ARG A 239 -0.67 -12.93 -2.74
C ARG A 239 0.29 -12.08 -1.93
N TYR A 240 0.45 -12.39 -0.64
CA TYR A 240 1.34 -11.67 0.27
C TYR A 240 2.65 -12.38 0.54
N THR A 241 2.75 -13.66 0.19
CA THR A 241 3.95 -14.46 0.39
C THR A 241 4.89 -14.44 -0.80
N VAL A 242 4.39 -14.16 -2.01
CA VAL A 242 5.23 -14.02 -3.21
C VAL A 242 5.04 -12.63 -3.80
N ASN A 243 6.08 -11.84 -3.74
CA ASN A 243 6.08 -10.51 -4.37
C ASN A 243 6.47 -10.59 -5.85
N ASP A 244 6.34 -9.45 -6.53
CA ASP A 244 6.79 -9.23 -7.89
C ASP A 244 6.34 -10.30 -8.91
N GLN A 245 5.04 -10.47 -9.02
CA GLN A 245 4.43 -11.32 -10.05
C GLN A 245 4.78 -10.86 -11.48
N GLN A 246 5.24 -9.63 -11.65
CA GLN A 246 5.74 -9.14 -12.93
C GLN A 246 7.09 -9.79 -13.25
N TRP A 247 7.96 -9.94 -12.26
CA TRP A 247 9.21 -10.68 -12.38
C TRP A 247 8.95 -12.13 -12.80
N VAL A 248 8.06 -12.82 -12.10
CA VAL A 248 7.68 -14.21 -12.45
C VAL A 248 7.22 -14.31 -13.91
N ARG A 249 6.37 -13.39 -14.37
CA ARG A 249 5.92 -13.34 -15.76
C ARG A 249 7.03 -13.01 -16.74
N ALA A 250 7.95 -12.12 -16.38
CA ALA A 250 9.08 -11.75 -17.21
C ALA A 250 10.07 -12.93 -17.37
N VAL A 251 10.40 -13.60 -16.28
CA VAL A 251 11.27 -14.79 -16.29
C VAL A 251 10.64 -15.92 -17.14
N LYS A 252 9.35 -16.17 -16.93
CA LYS A 252 8.61 -17.18 -17.71
C LYS A 252 8.62 -16.90 -19.21
N ARG A 253 8.47 -15.66 -19.60
CA ARG A 253 8.47 -15.23 -21.00
C ARG A 253 9.85 -15.30 -21.65
N GLU A 254 10.90 -14.85 -20.94
CA GLU A 254 12.27 -14.74 -21.48
C GLU A 254 13.02 -16.08 -21.45
N PHE A 255 12.88 -16.85 -20.39
CA PHE A 255 13.66 -18.07 -20.15
C PHE A 255 12.83 -19.36 -20.23
N GLY A 256 11.53 -19.26 -20.43
CA GLY A 256 10.63 -20.42 -20.41
C GLY A 256 10.38 -20.96 -19.00
N THR A 257 9.67 -22.06 -18.93
CA THR A 257 9.27 -22.68 -17.66
C THR A 257 10.23 -23.79 -17.20
N GLY A 258 11.36 -24.00 -17.86
CA GLY A 258 12.50 -24.83 -17.45
C GLY A 258 12.23 -26.08 -16.61
N GLY A 259 11.03 -26.65 -16.70
CA GLY A 259 10.58 -27.79 -15.91
C GLY A 259 11.27 -29.07 -16.32
N GLN A 260 12.52 -29.22 -15.88
CA GLN A 260 13.28 -30.46 -16.12
C GLN A 260 13.41 -31.19 -14.79
N GLY A 261 13.33 -32.54 -14.88
CA GLY A 261 13.48 -33.41 -13.72
C GLY A 261 14.76 -33.15 -12.93
N ALA A 262 14.80 -33.64 -11.70
CA ALA A 262 15.92 -33.42 -10.76
C ALA A 262 17.31 -33.77 -11.31
N ASN A 263 17.37 -34.66 -12.29
CA ASN A 263 18.62 -35.16 -12.91
C ASN A 263 18.95 -34.50 -14.26
N ALA A 264 18.17 -33.52 -14.71
CA ALA A 264 18.48 -32.84 -15.96
C ALA A 264 19.75 -32.01 -15.82
N PRO A 265 20.63 -32.00 -16.85
CA PRO A 265 21.79 -31.12 -16.83
C PRO A 265 21.34 -29.66 -16.77
N ASN A 266 22.13 -28.83 -16.06
CA ASN A 266 21.89 -27.39 -16.04
C ASN A 266 21.97 -26.87 -17.49
N PRO A 267 21.03 -26.02 -17.88
CA PRO A 267 21.25 -25.27 -19.10
C PRO A 267 22.56 -24.49 -18.97
N PRO A 268 23.40 -24.45 -20.02
CA PRO A 268 24.66 -23.72 -20.00
C PRO A 268 24.53 -22.24 -19.68
N ASP A 269 23.31 -21.71 -19.84
CA ASP A 269 22.94 -20.33 -19.56
C ASP A 269 22.03 -20.32 -18.34
N SER A 270 22.58 -20.47 -17.14
CA SER A 270 21.79 -20.52 -15.91
C SER A 270 20.77 -19.38 -15.86
N PRO A 271 19.48 -19.66 -16.10
CA PRO A 271 18.47 -18.62 -16.12
C PRO A 271 18.19 -18.12 -14.70
N PHE A 272 17.59 -16.95 -14.62
CA PHE A 272 17.15 -16.40 -13.36
C PHE A 272 16.05 -17.26 -12.76
N PRO A 273 16.10 -17.56 -11.44
CA PRO A 273 15.04 -18.30 -10.78
C PRO A 273 13.83 -17.37 -10.55
N ALA A 274 12.65 -17.98 -10.50
CA ALA A 274 11.44 -17.28 -10.07
C ALA A 274 10.65 -18.18 -9.12
N ILE A 275 10.24 -17.63 -7.99
CA ILE A 275 9.35 -18.29 -7.02
C ILE A 275 7.92 -17.94 -7.39
N GLU A 276 7.10 -18.95 -7.67
CA GLU A 276 5.68 -18.78 -7.97
C GLU A 276 4.82 -18.99 -6.72
N ALA A 277 5.19 -19.93 -5.85
CA ALA A 277 4.51 -20.16 -4.57
C ALA A 277 5.44 -20.83 -3.55
N ILE A 278 5.02 -20.76 -2.28
CA ILE A 278 5.60 -21.50 -1.15
C ILE A 278 4.49 -22.22 -0.39
N ALA A 279 4.81 -23.36 0.24
CA ALA A 279 3.90 -24.10 1.08
C ALA A 279 4.64 -24.83 2.21
N PRO A 280 4.22 -24.71 3.49
CA PRO A 280 3.17 -23.80 3.96
C PRO A 280 3.59 -22.34 3.87
N THR A 281 2.62 -21.44 3.77
CA THR A 281 2.84 -19.97 3.80
C THR A 281 2.99 -19.43 5.21
N MET A 282 2.52 -20.20 6.20
CA MET A 282 2.50 -19.83 7.60
C MET A 282 2.88 -21.02 8.48
N ILE A 283 3.72 -20.77 9.48
CA ILE A 283 4.15 -21.77 10.48
C ILE A 283 3.97 -21.15 11.87
N THR A 284 3.60 -21.95 12.87
CA THR A 284 3.52 -21.47 14.26
C THR A 284 4.93 -21.36 14.86
N GLN A 285 5.19 -20.32 15.64
CA GLN A 285 6.43 -20.13 16.39
C GLN A 285 6.71 -21.36 17.29
N ASN A 286 7.98 -21.72 17.40
CA ASN A 286 8.46 -22.90 18.13
C ASN A 286 7.92 -24.25 17.59
N SER A 287 7.46 -24.28 16.35
CA SER A 287 7.19 -25.54 15.67
C SER A 287 8.46 -26.38 15.52
N PRO A 288 8.35 -27.71 15.49
CA PRO A 288 9.47 -28.60 15.16
C PRO A 288 9.97 -28.30 13.75
N ALA A 289 11.15 -28.83 13.43
CA ALA A 289 11.73 -28.69 12.09
C ALA A 289 10.69 -29.01 11.01
N THR A 290 10.52 -28.07 10.08
CA THR A 290 9.44 -28.11 9.08
C THR A 290 10.03 -28.00 7.69
N THR A 291 9.48 -28.77 6.75
CA THR A 291 9.82 -28.68 5.33
C THR A 291 8.93 -27.64 4.65
N LEU A 292 9.55 -26.67 3.99
CA LEU A 292 8.90 -25.69 3.15
C LEU A 292 9.10 -26.07 1.69
N THR A 293 8.03 -26.24 0.93
CA THR A 293 8.08 -26.48 -0.50
C THR A 293 8.02 -25.16 -1.26
N LEU A 294 8.98 -24.93 -2.14
CA LEU A 294 8.98 -23.81 -3.08
C LEU A 294 8.65 -24.35 -4.47
N THR A 295 7.67 -23.73 -5.13
CA THR A 295 7.37 -23.97 -6.54
C THR A 295 7.67 -22.76 -7.38
N GLY A 296 8.11 -22.98 -8.62
CA GLY A 296 8.48 -21.90 -9.52
C GLY A 296 9.21 -22.37 -10.76
N PHE A 297 10.22 -21.62 -11.20
CA PHE A 297 10.92 -21.90 -12.46
C PHE A 297 12.43 -21.72 -12.32
N ASN A 298 13.16 -22.44 -13.17
CA ASN A 298 14.62 -22.30 -13.36
C ASN A 298 15.44 -22.61 -12.10
N PHE A 299 15.01 -23.59 -11.32
CA PHE A 299 15.78 -24.10 -10.20
C PHE A 299 16.86 -25.05 -10.73
N VAL A 300 18.11 -24.60 -10.71
CA VAL A 300 19.25 -25.34 -11.26
C VAL A 300 20.07 -26.01 -10.17
N ALA A 301 20.97 -26.91 -10.52
CA ALA A 301 21.95 -27.40 -9.56
C ALA A 301 22.85 -26.23 -9.13
N GLY A 302 23.06 -26.06 -7.82
CA GLY A 302 23.78 -24.90 -7.27
C GLY A 302 22.93 -23.68 -7.01
N THR A 303 21.59 -23.72 -7.25
CA THR A 303 20.69 -22.70 -6.70
C THR A 303 20.90 -22.61 -5.19
N GLN A 304 21.12 -21.45 -4.65
CA GLN A 304 21.17 -21.21 -3.21
C GLN A 304 19.78 -20.75 -2.74
N VAL A 305 19.38 -21.17 -1.55
CA VAL A 305 18.17 -20.70 -0.88
C VAL A 305 18.60 -19.83 0.28
N LEU A 306 18.18 -18.56 0.28
CA LEU A 306 18.46 -17.60 1.34
C LEU A 306 17.17 -17.37 2.14
N TYR A 307 17.23 -17.67 3.44
CA TYR A 307 16.15 -17.38 4.40
C TYR A 307 16.60 -16.20 5.26
N ASP A 308 15.87 -15.11 5.20
CA ASP A 308 16.24 -13.82 5.85
C ASP A 308 17.70 -13.38 5.56
N GLY A 309 18.14 -13.64 4.32
CA GLY A 309 19.50 -13.33 3.84
C GLY A 309 20.58 -14.37 4.17
N ALA A 310 20.27 -15.39 4.98
CA ALA A 310 21.20 -16.45 5.35
C ALA A 310 20.95 -17.74 4.53
N PRO A 311 21.98 -18.46 4.06
CA PRO A 311 21.80 -19.71 3.34
C PRO A 311 21.23 -20.79 4.25
N VAL A 312 20.26 -21.54 3.72
CA VAL A 312 19.61 -22.67 4.41
C VAL A 312 19.72 -23.97 3.59
N PRO A 313 19.73 -25.12 4.26
CA PRO A 313 19.75 -26.41 3.55
C PRO A 313 18.45 -26.65 2.81
N TYR A 314 18.58 -27.24 1.63
CA TYR A 314 17.44 -27.59 0.77
C TYR A 314 17.74 -28.86 -0.04
N ARG A 315 16.66 -29.46 -0.55
CA ARG A 315 16.71 -30.56 -1.53
C ARG A 315 16.07 -30.05 -2.84
N ARG A 316 16.80 -30.16 -3.95
CA ARG A 316 16.22 -29.92 -5.27
C ARG A 316 15.45 -31.15 -5.73
N VAL A 317 14.14 -31.00 -5.90
CA VAL A 317 13.25 -32.04 -6.41
C VAL A 317 13.25 -32.01 -7.94
N SER A 318 13.10 -30.81 -8.53
CA SER A 318 13.07 -30.62 -9.98
C SER A 318 13.56 -29.21 -10.37
N GLY A 319 13.45 -28.86 -11.64
CA GLY A 319 13.66 -27.48 -12.10
C GLY A 319 12.55 -26.51 -11.70
N THR A 320 11.48 -27.03 -11.09
CA THR A 320 10.30 -26.25 -10.67
C THR A 320 9.94 -26.45 -9.20
N GLU A 321 10.71 -27.26 -8.46
CA GLU A 321 10.39 -27.56 -7.07
C GLU A 321 11.65 -27.73 -6.21
N LEU A 322 11.66 -27.07 -5.06
CA LEU A 322 12.66 -27.22 -4.00
C LEU A 322 11.95 -27.53 -2.68
N GLU A 323 12.58 -28.34 -1.85
CA GLU A 323 12.22 -28.54 -0.45
C GLU A 323 13.27 -27.92 0.47
N VAL A 324 12.87 -26.99 1.28
CA VAL A 324 13.74 -26.24 2.21
C VAL A 324 13.52 -26.74 3.61
N MET A 325 14.59 -27.11 4.29
CA MET A 325 14.55 -27.58 5.67
C MET A 325 14.73 -26.43 6.62
N LEU A 326 13.67 -26.04 7.31
CA LEU A 326 13.70 -25.04 8.38
C LEU A 326 13.82 -25.74 9.73
N ASP A 327 14.92 -25.52 10.42
CA ASP A 327 15.11 -26.06 11.75
C ASP A 327 14.34 -25.27 12.82
N GLU A 328 14.26 -25.80 14.03
CA GLU A 328 13.54 -25.17 15.15
C GLU A 328 14.09 -23.79 15.51
N ASN A 329 15.41 -23.54 15.29
CA ASN A 329 16.01 -22.26 15.63
C ASN A 329 15.53 -21.15 14.69
N LEU A 330 15.31 -21.46 13.41
CA LEU A 330 14.78 -20.53 12.41
C LEU A 330 13.31 -20.18 12.72
N LEU A 331 12.58 -21.03 13.42
CA LEU A 331 11.17 -20.88 13.76
C LEU A 331 10.93 -20.33 15.19
N ARG A 332 11.99 -19.96 15.93
CA ARG A 332 11.87 -19.42 17.30
C ARG A 332 11.35 -17.99 17.35
N ARG A 333 11.52 -17.22 16.33
CA ARG A 333 11.10 -15.82 16.27
C ARG A 333 9.86 -15.68 15.40
N ALA A 334 8.78 -15.15 15.97
CA ALA A 334 7.63 -14.74 15.18
C ALA A 334 7.98 -13.53 14.27
N GLY A 335 7.44 -13.51 13.06
CA GLY A 335 7.71 -12.45 12.10
C GLY A 335 7.48 -12.89 10.66
N ARG A 336 7.89 -12.03 9.74
CA ARG A 336 7.87 -12.26 8.31
C ARG A 336 9.32 -12.40 7.82
N PHE A 337 9.64 -13.56 7.28
CA PHE A 337 11.00 -13.89 6.86
C PHE A 337 11.06 -14.01 5.34
N SER A 338 12.04 -13.33 4.74
CA SER A 338 12.23 -13.35 3.30
C SER A 338 12.87 -14.67 2.84
N ILE A 339 12.44 -15.13 1.68
CA ILE A 339 13.03 -16.27 0.96
C ILE A 339 13.40 -15.79 -0.44
N VAL A 340 14.67 -15.90 -0.77
CA VAL A 340 15.22 -15.53 -2.06
C VAL A 340 16.03 -16.69 -2.58
N LEU A 341 15.91 -17.00 -3.86
CA LEU A 341 16.77 -17.96 -4.55
C LEU A 341 17.85 -17.21 -5.29
N LYS A 342 19.04 -17.80 -5.33
CA LYS A 342 20.15 -17.29 -6.10
C LYS A 342 20.77 -18.41 -6.92
N ASN A 343 20.68 -18.30 -8.23
CA ASN A 343 21.37 -19.19 -9.15
C ASN A 343 22.86 -18.81 -9.22
N PRO A 344 23.75 -19.71 -9.65
CA PRO A 344 25.13 -19.35 -10.01
C PRO A 344 25.13 -18.15 -10.95
N GLU A 345 26.20 -17.34 -10.88
CA GLU A 345 26.32 -16.09 -11.63
C GLU A 345 25.88 -16.25 -13.10
N PRO A 346 24.92 -15.43 -13.55
CA PRO A 346 24.46 -15.48 -14.93
C PRO A 346 25.54 -14.98 -15.89
N MET A 347 25.49 -15.41 -17.13
CA MET A 347 26.40 -14.92 -18.17
C MET A 347 26.24 -13.41 -18.36
N GLU A 348 27.33 -12.74 -18.76
CA GLU A 348 27.40 -11.28 -18.94
C GLU A 348 26.24 -10.69 -19.76
N ARG A 349 25.77 -11.41 -20.78
CA ARG A 349 24.61 -11.00 -21.60
C ARG A 349 23.30 -10.79 -20.80
N PHE A 350 23.22 -11.38 -19.61
CA PHE A 350 22.08 -11.27 -18.71
C PHE A 350 22.31 -10.30 -17.56
N ALA A 351 23.46 -9.62 -17.48
CA ALA A 351 23.83 -8.70 -16.41
C ALA A 351 22.75 -7.62 -16.14
N ARG A 352 21.96 -7.23 -17.16
CA ARG A 352 20.83 -6.32 -17.02
C ARG A 352 19.72 -6.79 -16.08
N TRP A 353 19.69 -8.09 -15.76
CA TRP A 353 18.69 -8.70 -14.88
C TRP A 353 19.17 -8.81 -13.42
N GLY A 354 20.40 -8.43 -13.13
CA GLY A 354 21.00 -8.51 -11.79
C GLY A 354 21.86 -9.74 -11.55
N GLY A 355 22.12 -10.09 -10.31
CA GLY A 355 23.08 -11.09 -9.87
C GLY A 355 22.57 -12.53 -9.78
N GLY A 356 21.52 -12.91 -10.53
CA GLY A 356 20.97 -14.28 -10.49
C GLY A 356 19.94 -14.51 -9.39
N GLU A 357 19.45 -13.46 -8.75
CA GLU A 357 18.45 -13.55 -7.68
C GLU A 357 17.02 -13.66 -8.23
N SER A 358 16.15 -14.35 -7.48
CA SER A 358 14.71 -14.44 -7.74
C SER A 358 13.96 -13.20 -7.21
N ASN A 359 12.67 -13.15 -7.51
CA ASN A 359 11.71 -12.41 -6.68
C ASN A 359 11.72 -12.98 -5.24
N THR A 360 11.17 -12.20 -4.30
CA THR A 360 11.11 -12.59 -2.88
C THR A 360 9.78 -13.30 -2.58
N ALA A 361 9.83 -14.42 -1.88
CA ALA A 361 8.70 -14.99 -1.16
C ALA A 361 8.85 -14.69 0.33
N TYR A 362 7.75 -14.79 1.08
CA TYR A 362 7.76 -14.54 2.52
C TYR A 362 7.07 -15.67 3.27
N LEU A 363 7.78 -16.23 4.25
CA LEU A 363 7.19 -17.12 5.25
C LEU A 363 6.75 -16.30 6.47
N ILE A 364 5.54 -16.55 6.94
CA ILE A 364 5.04 -15.97 8.18
C ILE A 364 5.22 -17.00 9.30
N VAL A 365 5.99 -16.63 10.32
CA VAL A 365 6.04 -17.38 11.58
C VAL A 365 5.15 -16.65 12.58
N ARG A 366 4.00 -17.25 12.90
CA ARG A 366 3.00 -16.65 13.79
C ARG A 366 3.22 -17.06 15.26
N TYR A 367 2.73 -16.24 16.16
CA TYR A 367 2.59 -16.66 17.57
C TYR A 367 1.64 -17.87 17.69
N PRO A 368 1.83 -18.75 18.67
CA PRO A 368 0.82 -19.76 18.96
C PRO A 368 -0.53 -19.07 19.29
N PRO A 369 -1.67 -19.66 18.92
CA PRO A 369 -2.97 -19.13 19.33
C PRO A 369 -3.00 -19.01 20.85
N ALA A 370 -3.66 -17.97 21.37
CA ALA A 370 -3.91 -17.86 22.79
C ALA A 370 -4.66 -19.12 23.27
N GLU A 371 -4.22 -19.71 24.37
CA GLU A 371 -5.00 -20.78 24.98
C GLU A 371 -6.35 -20.18 25.37
N GLU A 372 -7.44 -20.78 24.90
CA GLU A 372 -8.78 -20.43 25.35
C GLU A 372 -8.91 -20.90 26.79
N ASP A 373 -8.94 -19.97 27.76
CA ASP A 373 -9.25 -20.22 29.17
C ASP A 373 -10.77 -20.54 29.37
#